data_85bf7e1494e57e3836df10966d4bb71a
#
_entry.id   85bf7e1494e57e3836df10966d4bb71a
#
_cell.length_a   1.000
_cell.length_b   1.000
_cell.length_c   1.000
_cell.angle_alpha   90.00
_cell.angle_beta   90.00
_cell.angle_gamma   90.00
#
_symmetry.space_group_name_H-M   'P 1'
#
loop_
_entity.id
_entity.type
_entity.pdbx_description
1 polymer ?
#
loop_
_entity_poly.entity_id
_entity_poly.type
_entity_poly.pdbx_seq_one_letter_code
_entity_poly.pdbx_strand_id
1 'polypeptide(L)'
;MARYARLTTVSWSPKKEAERAEQQASNRRQAVEMIDRAAKDGSDLVCMPEIFAQRHLTSGDNWGDWAEPIPGPTTDAVGEACRRNNCYAVATTVEEHGGRLYNSAALVDRQGEVAGVYHKMRPTRGELDFGITPGSDAPVLATDFGPVGFAICFDMNFPEVGQRLHENGARCVLWPSMYEAGTQLEFWAEQLGFYVVSSWGGHVNSIIDMAGTPIVRTGYQYPIASADVNFDRECFHQDENRKQWEAIRAKYGRGVSLNIPHAEGKFTLGSEMADVTIERIAEEFGLETWRHYRRDSLDRILAATPSEQA
;
A
#
# COMPACT_ATOMS: atom_id res chain seq x y z
N MET A 1 -11.71 0.36 19.89
CA MET A 1 -11.96 1.53 18.99
C MET A 1 -12.01 0.99 17.59
N ALA A 2 -12.97 1.47 16.77
CA ALA A 2 -12.89 1.22 15.33
C ALA A 2 -11.48 1.62 14.89
N ARG A 3 -10.82 0.75 14.11
CA ARG A 3 -9.41 0.91 13.73
C ARG A 3 -9.29 1.85 12.52
N TYR A 4 -9.60 3.13 12.75
CA TYR A 4 -9.39 4.15 11.75
C TYR A 4 -7.93 4.58 11.72
N ALA A 5 -7.40 4.77 10.51
CA ALA A 5 -6.13 5.41 10.27
C ALA A 5 -6.28 6.50 9.21
N ARG A 6 -5.65 7.65 9.44
CA ARG A 6 -5.55 8.70 8.44
C ARG A 6 -4.37 8.42 7.52
N LEU A 7 -4.68 7.93 6.34
CA LEU A 7 -3.68 7.67 5.30
C LEU A 7 -3.47 8.93 4.46
N THR A 8 -2.23 9.20 4.11
CA THR A 8 -1.85 10.36 3.30
C THR A 8 -1.02 9.94 2.11
N THR A 9 -1.41 10.43 0.94
CA THR A 9 -0.63 10.33 -0.29
C THR A 9 -0.02 11.67 -0.63
N VAL A 10 1.18 11.65 -1.23
CA VAL A 10 1.88 12.85 -1.66
C VAL A 10 2.24 12.78 -3.15
N SER A 11 1.98 13.87 -3.85
CA SER A 11 2.36 14.11 -5.24
C SER A 11 3.61 14.99 -5.22
N TRP A 12 4.78 14.36 -5.21
CA TRP A 12 6.02 15.09 -4.97
C TRP A 12 7.21 14.45 -5.68
N SER A 13 8.10 15.30 -6.14
CA SER A 13 9.44 14.92 -6.60
C SER A 13 10.44 15.94 -6.06
N PRO A 14 11.59 15.51 -5.53
CA PRO A 14 12.61 16.43 -5.07
C PRO A 14 13.08 17.36 -6.18
N LYS A 15 13.50 18.57 -5.81
CA LYS A 15 14.12 19.50 -6.73
C LYS A 15 15.51 18.99 -7.11
N LYS A 16 15.90 19.27 -8.35
CA LYS A 16 17.25 18.96 -8.82
C LYS A 16 18.22 20.02 -8.27
N GLU A 17 19.32 19.55 -7.68
CA GLU A 17 20.42 20.40 -7.24
C GLU A 17 21.40 20.69 -8.38
N ALA A 18 22.14 21.78 -8.25
CA ALA A 18 23.20 22.14 -9.18
C ALA A 18 24.38 21.16 -9.04
N GLU A 19 24.75 20.84 -7.81
CA GLU A 19 25.84 19.93 -7.50
C GLU A 19 25.30 18.53 -7.22
N ARG A 20 25.75 17.58 -8.05
CA ARG A 20 25.30 16.17 -7.98
C ARG A 20 25.62 15.54 -6.61
N ALA A 21 26.75 15.87 -6.02
CA ALA A 21 27.16 15.34 -4.71
C ALA A 21 26.21 15.73 -3.57
N GLU A 22 25.45 16.81 -3.72
CA GLU A 22 24.50 17.28 -2.73
C GLU A 22 23.10 16.69 -2.92
N GLN A 23 22.81 16.12 -4.09
CA GLN A 23 21.46 15.73 -4.49
C GLN A 23 20.81 14.77 -3.51
N GLN A 24 21.51 13.70 -3.09
CA GLN A 24 20.91 12.69 -2.23
C GLN A 24 20.59 13.23 -0.83
N ALA A 25 21.51 14.04 -0.26
CA ALA A 25 21.25 14.69 1.02
C ALA A 25 20.10 15.70 0.93
N SER A 26 20.00 16.43 -0.19
CA SER A 26 18.88 17.33 -0.45
C SER A 26 17.56 16.59 -0.60
N ASN A 27 17.54 15.46 -1.33
CA ASN A 27 16.36 14.62 -1.49
C ASN A 27 15.81 14.18 -0.12
N ARG A 28 16.69 13.73 0.80
CA ARG A 28 16.31 13.35 2.16
C ARG A 28 15.72 14.52 2.96
N ARG A 29 16.37 15.70 2.93
CA ARG A 29 15.84 16.90 3.62
C ARG A 29 14.45 17.26 3.10
N GLN A 30 14.28 17.31 1.77
CA GLN A 30 13.00 17.65 1.15
C GLN A 30 11.92 16.59 1.45
N ALA A 31 12.28 15.30 1.54
CA ALA A 31 11.36 14.23 1.95
C ALA A 31 10.87 14.42 3.39
N VAL A 32 11.78 14.73 4.31
CA VAL A 32 11.44 15.05 5.71
C VAL A 32 10.47 16.24 5.78
N GLU A 33 10.75 17.34 5.05
CA GLU A 33 9.86 18.49 4.98
C GLU A 33 8.47 18.10 4.43
N MET A 34 8.41 17.20 3.46
CA MET A 34 7.15 16.72 2.90
C MET A 34 6.37 15.87 3.91
N ILE A 35 7.04 14.98 4.64
CA ILE A 35 6.43 14.18 5.72
C ILE A 35 5.91 15.12 6.82
N ASP A 36 6.70 16.11 7.25
CA ASP A 36 6.27 17.08 8.25
C ASP A 36 5.05 17.88 7.82
N ARG A 37 4.94 18.20 6.53
CA ARG A 37 3.76 18.88 5.98
C ARG A 37 2.53 17.96 5.96
N ALA A 38 2.71 16.72 5.50
CA ALA A 38 1.64 15.73 5.44
C ALA A 38 1.11 15.39 6.84
N ALA A 39 2.01 15.27 7.81
CA ALA A 39 1.66 14.93 9.19
C ALA A 39 0.89 16.03 9.94
N LYS A 40 0.97 17.29 9.49
CA LYS A 40 0.19 18.41 10.10
C LYS A 40 -1.32 18.19 10.05
N ASP A 41 -1.79 17.37 9.12
CA ASP A 41 -3.20 16.99 9.00
C ASP A 41 -3.57 15.77 9.87
N GLY A 42 -2.68 15.36 10.79
CA GLY A 42 -2.89 14.23 11.68
C GLY A 42 -2.73 12.87 11.01
N SER A 43 -1.86 12.76 10.02
CA SER A 43 -1.61 11.50 9.31
C SER A 43 -1.07 10.41 10.23
N ASP A 44 -1.65 9.23 10.13
CA ASP A 44 -1.11 8.01 10.74
C ASP A 44 -0.04 7.36 9.86
N LEU A 45 -0.18 7.48 8.52
CA LEU A 45 0.78 6.96 7.56
C LEU A 45 0.91 7.88 6.35
N VAL A 46 2.16 8.20 5.97
CA VAL A 46 2.50 8.97 4.77
C VAL A 46 3.15 8.06 3.73
N CYS A 47 2.51 7.90 2.57
CA CYS A 47 3.08 7.19 1.43
C CYS A 47 3.91 8.15 0.58
N MET A 48 5.21 7.86 0.43
CA MET A 48 6.16 8.65 -0.36
C MET A 48 6.41 8.01 -1.73
N PRO A 49 6.83 8.78 -2.76
CA PRO A 49 7.13 8.26 -4.09
C PRO A 49 8.31 7.29 -4.14
N GLU A 50 8.38 6.51 -5.22
CA GLU A 50 9.45 5.52 -5.47
C GLU A 50 10.85 6.17 -5.55
N ILE A 51 11.86 5.50 -4.98
CA ILE A 51 13.29 5.86 -4.99
C ILE A 51 13.56 7.36 -4.86
N PHE A 52 12.80 8.06 -4.01
CA PHE A 52 12.98 9.50 -3.86
C PHE A 52 14.39 9.84 -3.39
N ALA A 53 15.05 8.96 -2.62
CA ALA A 53 16.41 9.18 -2.12
C ALA A 53 17.42 9.36 -3.27
N GLN A 54 17.26 8.61 -4.37
CA GLN A 54 18.14 8.67 -5.54
C GLN A 54 17.52 9.43 -6.73
N ARG A 55 16.41 10.15 -6.52
CA ARG A 55 15.83 10.94 -7.61
C ARG A 55 16.85 11.92 -8.18
N HIS A 56 16.95 12.00 -9.51
CA HIS A 56 17.94 12.74 -10.30
C HIS A 56 19.38 12.17 -10.28
N LEU A 57 19.61 11.02 -9.63
CA LEU A 57 20.90 10.33 -9.58
C LEU A 57 20.94 9.06 -10.44
N THR A 58 19.79 8.46 -10.72
CA THR A 58 19.66 7.16 -11.42
C THR A 58 19.58 7.25 -12.95
N SER A 59 19.69 8.43 -13.54
CA SER A 59 19.67 8.58 -15.00
C SER A 59 21.07 8.44 -15.60
N GLY A 60 21.35 7.31 -16.23
CA GLY A 60 22.57 7.08 -17.01
C GLY A 60 23.82 6.70 -16.22
N ASP A 61 23.68 6.34 -14.92
CA ASP A 61 24.80 6.01 -14.06
C ASP A 61 24.66 4.65 -13.39
N ASN A 62 25.74 4.21 -12.75
CA ASN A 62 25.72 3.06 -11.87
C ASN A 62 24.88 3.38 -10.62
N TRP A 63 23.73 2.73 -10.46
CA TRP A 63 22.85 2.93 -9.31
C TRP A 63 23.50 2.51 -7.99
N GLY A 64 24.46 1.60 -8.05
CA GLY A 64 25.24 1.15 -6.90
C GLY A 64 26.04 2.24 -6.20
N ASP A 65 26.47 3.28 -6.94
CA ASP A 65 27.24 4.40 -6.37
C ASP A 65 26.40 5.23 -5.37
N TRP A 66 25.08 5.12 -5.45
CA TRP A 66 24.11 5.88 -4.64
C TRP A 66 23.26 4.99 -3.73
N ALA A 67 23.51 3.68 -3.75
CA ALA A 67 22.78 2.74 -2.91
C ALA A 67 23.11 2.94 -1.42
N GLU A 68 22.13 2.65 -0.59
CA GLU A 68 22.24 2.75 0.88
C GLU A 68 21.84 1.43 1.52
N PRO A 69 22.37 1.07 2.69
CA PRO A 69 21.80 -0.01 3.46
C PRO A 69 20.44 0.38 4.07
N ILE A 70 19.65 -0.60 4.47
CA ILE A 70 18.47 -0.42 5.31
C ILE A 70 18.67 -1.25 6.59
N PRO A 71 18.66 -0.63 7.80
CA PRO A 71 18.62 0.80 8.10
C PRO A 71 19.82 1.58 7.57
N GLY A 72 19.60 2.86 7.23
CA GLY A 72 20.63 3.73 6.70
C GLY A 72 20.17 5.19 6.58
N PRO A 73 20.95 6.06 5.93
CA PRO A 73 20.74 7.50 5.97
C PRO A 73 19.34 7.97 5.59
N THR A 74 18.68 7.30 4.64
CA THR A 74 17.31 7.66 4.24
C THR A 74 16.28 7.20 5.27
N THR A 75 16.37 5.97 5.75
CA THR A 75 15.45 5.48 6.80
C THR A 75 15.65 6.21 8.11
N ASP A 76 16.88 6.61 8.47
CA ASP A 76 17.17 7.38 9.68
C ASP A 76 16.52 8.77 9.62
N ALA A 77 16.67 9.47 8.50
CA ALA A 77 16.05 10.79 8.30
C ALA A 77 14.51 10.72 8.33
N VAL A 78 13.92 9.72 7.69
CA VAL A 78 12.48 9.44 7.75
C VAL A 78 12.06 9.07 9.16
N GLY A 79 12.85 8.27 9.87
CA GLY A 79 12.61 7.86 11.25
C GLY A 79 12.55 9.03 12.23
N GLU A 80 13.41 10.02 12.07
CA GLU A 80 13.34 11.25 12.87
C GLU A 80 12.02 12.00 12.63
N ALA A 81 11.56 12.07 11.36
CA ALA A 81 10.28 12.69 11.03
C ALA A 81 9.11 11.89 11.60
N CYS A 82 9.14 10.56 11.52
CA CYS A 82 8.12 9.68 12.07
C CYS A 82 7.97 9.85 13.59
N ARG A 83 9.08 9.83 14.34
CA ARG A 83 9.06 10.04 15.79
C ARG A 83 8.48 11.41 16.16
N ARG A 84 8.93 12.46 15.47
CA ARG A 84 8.51 13.83 15.75
C ARG A 84 7.02 14.05 15.51
N ASN A 85 6.48 13.39 14.48
CA ASN A 85 5.08 13.51 14.06
C ASN A 85 4.17 12.40 14.56
N ASN A 86 4.71 11.40 15.27
CA ASN A 86 3.97 10.21 15.73
C ASN A 86 3.20 9.50 14.58
N CYS A 87 3.84 9.32 13.42
CA CYS A 87 3.25 8.68 12.25
C CYS A 87 4.16 7.59 11.67
N TYR A 88 3.59 6.74 10.83
CA TYR A 88 4.35 5.88 9.92
C TYR A 88 4.70 6.64 8.64
N ALA A 89 5.79 6.29 7.99
CA ALA A 89 6.09 6.76 6.64
C ALA A 89 6.79 5.69 5.81
N VAL A 90 6.66 5.82 4.48
CA VAL A 90 7.36 4.95 3.53
C VAL A 90 8.68 5.62 3.14
N ALA A 91 9.80 4.97 3.43
CA ALA A 91 11.12 5.35 2.94
C ALA A 91 11.47 4.51 1.70
N THR A 92 11.73 5.15 0.57
CA THR A 92 12.07 4.47 -0.69
C THR A 92 13.48 4.81 -1.13
N THR A 93 14.27 3.79 -1.44
CA THR A 93 15.69 3.93 -1.79
C THR A 93 16.15 2.80 -2.71
N VAL A 94 17.25 3.01 -3.40
CA VAL A 94 18.06 1.91 -3.93
C VAL A 94 18.86 1.36 -2.76
N GLU A 95 18.58 0.11 -2.39
CA GLU A 95 19.21 -0.56 -1.26
C GLU A 95 20.39 -1.42 -1.71
N GLU A 96 21.49 -1.36 -0.96
CA GLU A 96 22.53 -2.36 -1.00
C GLU A 96 22.30 -3.37 0.14
N HIS A 97 22.04 -4.62 -0.21
CA HIS A 97 21.85 -5.69 0.75
C HIS A 97 22.50 -6.99 0.29
N GLY A 98 23.46 -7.48 1.09
CA GLY A 98 24.15 -8.75 0.82
C GLY A 98 24.88 -8.78 -0.53
N GLY A 99 25.47 -7.68 -0.95
CA GLY A 99 26.20 -7.53 -2.22
C GLY A 99 25.29 -7.43 -3.44
N ARG A 100 24.00 -7.13 -3.24
CA ARG A 100 23.00 -6.95 -4.30
C ARG A 100 22.30 -5.62 -4.17
N LEU A 101 21.81 -5.10 -5.28
CA LEU A 101 21.01 -3.87 -5.32
C LEU A 101 19.54 -4.22 -5.43
N TYR A 102 18.70 -3.49 -4.66
CA TYR A 102 17.25 -3.60 -4.72
C TYR A 102 16.60 -2.23 -4.83
N ASN A 103 15.47 -2.15 -5.54
CA ASN A 103 14.55 -1.03 -5.41
C ASN A 103 13.64 -1.35 -4.22
N SER A 104 13.81 -0.62 -3.12
CA SER A 104 13.24 -0.98 -1.82
C SER A 104 12.27 0.08 -1.30
N ALA A 105 11.22 -0.39 -0.62
CA ALA A 105 10.33 0.40 0.20
C ALA A 105 10.36 -0.12 1.64
N ALA A 106 10.81 0.71 2.57
CA ALA A 106 10.80 0.42 3.99
C ALA A 106 9.62 1.11 4.67
N LEU A 107 8.89 0.38 5.51
CA LEU A 107 7.94 0.96 6.44
C LEU A 107 8.70 1.40 7.68
N VAL A 108 8.65 2.70 7.97
CA VAL A 108 9.21 3.27 9.19
C VAL A 108 8.06 3.57 10.15
N ASP A 109 8.17 3.12 11.39
CA ASP A 109 7.12 3.21 12.39
C ASP A 109 7.13 4.54 13.18
N ARG A 110 6.19 4.68 14.12
CA ARG A 110 6.06 5.87 14.98
C ARG A 110 7.25 6.07 15.93
N GLN A 111 8.02 5.01 16.20
CA GLN A 111 9.25 5.05 16.98
C GLN A 111 10.46 5.44 16.11
N GLY A 112 10.26 5.52 14.79
CA GLY A 112 11.29 5.81 13.82
C GLY A 112 12.16 4.60 13.48
N GLU A 113 11.68 3.40 13.81
CA GLU A 113 12.37 2.16 13.50
C GLU A 113 11.83 1.55 12.20
N VAL A 114 12.67 0.79 11.49
CA VAL A 114 12.25 0.07 10.29
C VAL A 114 11.41 -1.15 10.71
N ALA A 115 10.11 -1.08 10.49
CA ALA A 115 9.18 -2.17 10.78
C ALA A 115 9.27 -3.33 9.76
N GLY A 116 9.75 -3.06 8.56
CA GLY A 116 9.99 -4.07 7.54
C GLY A 116 10.32 -3.45 6.18
N VAL A 117 10.78 -4.28 5.25
CA VAL A 117 11.24 -3.87 3.92
C VAL A 117 10.57 -4.73 2.85
N TYR A 118 10.20 -4.11 1.77
CA TYR A 118 9.76 -4.76 0.53
C TYR A 118 10.77 -4.47 -0.57
N HIS A 119 11.22 -5.51 -1.26
CA HIS A 119 12.02 -5.42 -2.47
C HIS A 119 11.12 -5.56 -3.70
N LYS A 120 11.19 -4.62 -4.63
CA LYS A 120 10.40 -4.64 -5.87
C LYS A 120 10.53 -6.00 -6.56
N MET A 121 9.42 -6.71 -6.72
CA MET A 121 9.41 -8.06 -7.29
C MET A 121 9.58 -8.05 -8.81
N ARG A 122 9.14 -6.99 -9.46
CA ARG A 122 9.15 -6.86 -10.93
C ARG A 122 9.85 -5.58 -11.35
N PRO A 123 11.20 -5.54 -11.28
CA PRO A 123 11.96 -4.44 -11.83
C PRO A 123 11.70 -4.28 -13.33
N THR A 124 11.77 -3.05 -13.83
CA THR A 124 11.73 -2.78 -15.26
C THR A 124 13.02 -3.29 -15.94
N ARG A 125 13.00 -3.39 -17.26
CA ARG A 125 14.21 -3.75 -18.03
C ARG A 125 15.39 -2.84 -17.71
N GLY A 126 15.16 -1.52 -17.65
CA GLY A 126 16.21 -0.57 -17.31
C GLY A 126 16.77 -0.77 -15.92
N GLU A 127 15.92 -1.09 -14.92
CA GLU A 127 16.40 -1.42 -13.56
C GLU A 127 17.26 -2.69 -13.55
N LEU A 128 16.86 -3.72 -14.31
CA LEU A 128 17.66 -4.94 -14.46
C LEU A 128 19.02 -4.66 -15.14
N ASP A 129 19.03 -3.82 -16.18
CA ASP A 129 20.25 -3.41 -16.87
C ASP A 129 21.22 -2.64 -15.94
N PHE A 130 20.69 -1.94 -14.93
CA PHE A 130 21.46 -1.27 -13.87
C PHE A 130 21.78 -2.17 -12.67
N GLY A 131 21.48 -3.46 -12.72
CA GLY A 131 21.85 -4.44 -11.71
C GLY A 131 20.87 -4.56 -10.54
N ILE A 132 19.64 -3.99 -10.64
CA ILE A 132 18.62 -4.20 -9.62
C ILE A 132 18.16 -5.66 -9.62
N THR A 133 18.25 -6.27 -8.47
CA THR A 133 17.82 -7.66 -8.23
C THR A 133 16.31 -7.70 -7.97
N PRO A 134 15.54 -8.60 -8.61
CA PRO A 134 14.14 -8.80 -8.29
C PRO A 134 13.95 -9.30 -6.85
N GLY A 135 12.97 -8.73 -6.15
CA GLY A 135 12.47 -9.29 -4.89
C GLY A 135 11.76 -10.62 -5.11
N SER A 136 11.72 -11.44 -4.08
CA SER A 136 11.12 -12.79 -4.13
C SER A 136 9.82 -12.92 -3.34
N ASP A 137 9.51 -11.96 -2.48
CA ASP A 137 8.40 -12.04 -1.53
C ASP A 137 7.57 -10.76 -1.47
N ALA A 138 6.31 -10.90 -1.05
CA ALA A 138 5.36 -9.82 -0.83
C ALA A 138 4.94 -9.79 0.66
N PRO A 139 5.81 -9.33 1.57
CA PRO A 139 5.50 -9.31 2.98
C PRO A 139 4.33 -8.36 3.29
N VAL A 140 3.54 -8.76 4.29
CA VAL A 140 2.52 -7.92 4.89
C VAL A 140 2.99 -7.55 6.29
N LEU A 141 3.13 -6.26 6.52
CA LEU A 141 3.69 -5.69 7.74
C LEU A 141 2.58 -5.23 8.68
N ALA A 142 2.75 -5.51 9.96
CA ALA A 142 1.80 -5.08 10.98
C ALA A 142 2.01 -3.60 11.32
N THR A 143 0.91 -2.87 11.45
CA THR A 143 0.86 -1.54 12.06
C THR A 143 -0.09 -1.56 13.25
N ASP A 144 -0.10 -0.50 14.03
CA ASP A 144 -1.03 -0.38 15.17
C ASP A 144 -2.50 -0.20 14.74
N PHE A 145 -2.76 0.05 13.46
CA PHE A 145 -4.11 0.16 12.89
C PHE A 145 -4.49 -1.02 11.97
N GLY A 146 -3.53 -1.79 11.45
CA GLY A 146 -3.82 -2.94 10.60
C GLY A 146 -2.69 -3.34 9.65
N PRO A 147 -2.84 -4.44 8.90
CA PRO A 147 -1.79 -4.97 8.04
C PRO A 147 -1.67 -4.21 6.72
N VAL A 148 -0.44 -3.80 6.37
CA VAL A 148 -0.11 -3.11 5.12
C VAL A 148 0.91 -3.92 4.31
N GLY A 149 0.78 -3.88 2.98
CA GLY A 149 1.73 -4.46 2.06
C GLY A 149 2.24 -3.42 1.06
N PHE A 150 3.20 -3.81 0.22
CA PHE A 150 3.79 -2.94 -0.79
C PHE A 150 3.73 -3.56 -2.17
N ALA A 151 3.54 -2.71 -3.17
CA ALA A 151 3.92 -2.95 -4.55
C ALA A 151 4.60 -1.68 -5.08
N ILE A 152 5.67 -1.81 -5.86
CA ILE A 152 6.41 -0.65 -6.36
C ILE A 152 6.21 -0.53 -7.88
N CYS A 153 5.63 0.58 -8.33
CA CYS A 153 5.63 1.03 -9.72
C CYS A 153 5.24 -0.10 -10.70
N PHE A 154 6.19 -0.67 -11.42
CA PHE A 154 5.99 -1.68 -12.46
C PHE A 154 5.37 -2.99 -11.95
N ASP A 155 5.43 -3.29 -10.65
CA ASP A 155 4.74 -4.44 -10.03
C ASP A 155 3.24 -4.47 -10.37
N MET A 156 2.62 -3.28 -10.54
CA MET A 156 1.19 -3.15 -10.86
C MET A 156 0.79 -3.83 -12.19
N ASN A 157 1.74 -4.09 -13.07
CA ASN A 157 1.50 -4.79 -14.34
C ASN A 157 1.50 -6.33 -14.19
N PHE A 158 1.72 -6.85 -12.98
CA PHE A 158 1.88 -8.27 -12.70
C PHE A 158 0.86 -8.71 -11.64
N PRO A 159 -0.30 -9.24 -12.07
CA PRO A 159 -1.39 -9.58 -11.16
C PRO A 159 -1.01 -10.52 -10.02
N GLU A 160 0.01 -11.38 -10.24
CA GLU A 160 0.47 -12.31 -9.21
C GLU A 160 1.11 -11.62 -8.00
N VAL A 161 1.64 -10.38 -8.14
CA VAL A 161 2.14 -9.59 -7.01
C VAL A 161 0.96 -9.17 -6.12
N GLY A 162 -0.07 -8.61 -6.72
CA GLY A 162 -1.30 -8.24 -5.99
C GLY A 162 -1.97 -9.45 -5.36
N GLN A 163 -2.00 -10.59 -6.06
CA GLN A 163 -2.57 -11.82 -5.53
C GLN A 163 -1.82 -12.31 -4.29
N ARG A 164 -0.49 -12.31 -4.29
CA ARG A 164 0.31 -12.66 -3.10
C ARG A 164 0.02 -11.74 -1.92
N LEU A 165 -0.09 -10.43 -2.15
CA LEU A 165 -0.45 -9.48 -1.10
C LEU A 165 -1.84 -9.77 -0.52
N HIS A 166 -2.81 -10.08 -1.38
CA HIS A 166 -4.14 -10.50 -0.97
C HIS A 166 -4.11 -11.79 -0.13
N GLU A 167 -3.40 -12.82 -0.59
CA GLU A 167 -3.26 -14.11 0.11
C GLU A 167 -2.56 -13.97 1.46
N ASN A 168 -1.54 -13.11 1.53
CA ASN A 168 -0.78 -12.81 2.75
C ASN A 168 -1.55 -11.90 3.74
N GLY A 169 -2.75 -11.44 3.38
CA GLY A 169 -3.63 -10.74 4.30
C GLY A 169 -3.50 -9.22 4.32
N ALA A 170 -2.93 -8.60 3.30
CA ALA A 170 -2.92 -7.15 3.19
C ALA A 170 -4.34 -6.57 3.21
N ARG A 171 -4.56 -5.55 4.04
CA ARG A 171 -5.77 -4.72 4.02
C ARG A 171 -5.55 -3.39 3.30
N CYS A 172 -4.31 -2.97 3.20
CA CYS A 172 -3.92 -1.79 2.44
C CYS A 172 -2.62 -2.09 1.69
N VAL A 173 -2.54 -1.66 0.43
CA VAL A 173 -1.33 -1.73 -0.38
C VAL A 173 -0.83 -0.32 -0.63
N LEU A 174 0.40 -0.06 -0.22
CA LEU A 174 1.13 1.18 -0.47
C LEU A 174 1.88 1.03 -1.79
N TRP A 175 1.63 1.94 -2.72
CA TRP A 175 2.18 1.88 -4.07
C TRP A 175 3.02 3.12 -4.40
N PRO A 176 4.28 3.19 -3.93
CA PRO A 176 5.25 4.17 -4.41
C PRO A 176 5.59 3.92 -5.88
N SER A 177 5.62 4.99 -6.69
CA SER A 177 5.77 4.85 -8.14
C SER A 177 6.51 6.00 -8.80
N MET A 178 6.89 5.77 -10.06
CA MET A 178 7.40 6.76 -11.00
C MET A 178 6.40 7.07 -12.12
N TYR A 179 5.21 6.46 -12.12
CA TYR A 179 4.14 6.71 -13.08
C TYR A 179 2.76 6.65 -12.42
N GLU A 180 1.74 7.19 -13.08
CA GLU A 180 0.34 7.10 -12.70
C GLU A 180 -0.27 5.84 -13.29
N ALA A 181 -0.64 4.87 -12.47
CA ALA A 181 -1.26 3.63 -12.98
C ALA A 181 -2.76 3.79 -13.33
N GLY A 182 -3.40 4.87 -12.88
CA GLY A 182 -4.80 5.15 -13.19
C GLY A 182 -5.74 4.01 -12.78
N THR A 183 -6.51 3.49 -13.74
CA THR A 183 -7.49 2.42 -13.52
C THR A 183 -6.90 1.10 -13.05
N GLN A 184 -5.60 0.84 -13.24
CA GLN A 184 -4.96 -0.37 -12.71
C GLN A 184 -5.04 -0.43 -11.17
N LEU A 185 -4.90 0.71 -10.50
CA LEU A 185 -5.01 0.81 -9.03
C LEU A 185 -6.44 0.48 -8.56
N GLU A 186 -7.45 1.04 -9.25
CA GLU A 186 -8.86 0.80 -8.98
C GLU A 186 -9.21 -0.68 -9.20
N PHE A 187 -8.69 -1.26 -10.29
CA PHE A 187 -8.87 -2.67 -10.60
C PHE A 187 -8.25 -3.61 -9.54
N TRP A 188 -7.03 -3.33 -9.08
CA TRP A 188 -6.43 -4.13 -8.01
C TRP A 188 -7.22 -4.03 -6.71
N ALA A 189 -7.62 -2.83 -6.30
CA ALA A 189 -8.44 -2.62 -5.11
C ALA A 189 -9.76 -3.41 -5.21
N GLU A 190 -10.46 -3.29 -6.34
CA GLU A 190 -11.71 -3.98 -6.59
C GLU A 190 -11.52 -5.50 -6.62
N GLN A 191 -10.61 -6.03 -7.43
CA GLN A 191 -10.41 -7.47 -7.59
C GLN A 191 -9.92 -8.16 -6.32
N LEU A 192 -9.10 -7.49 -5.52
CA LEU A 192 -8.38 -8.11 -4.41
C LEU A 192 -8.92 -7.69 -3.03
N GLY A 193 -9.81 -6.69 -2.98
CA GLY A 193 -10.51 -6.31 -1.75
C GLY A 193 -9.59 -5.72 -0.69
N PHE A 194 -8.66 -4.85 -1.08
CA PHE A 194 -7.81 -4.07 -0.18
C PHE A 194 -7.82 -2.59 -0.57
N TYR A 195 -7.49 -1.71 0.37
CA TYR A 195 -7.24 -0.30 0.06
C TYR A 195 -5.96 -0.16 -0.75
N VAL A 196 -5.88 0.86 -1.61
CA VAL A 196 -4.65 1.21 -2.32
C VAL A 196 -4.32 2.68 -2.05
N VAL A 197 -3.06 2.95 -1.71
CA VAL A 197 -2.52 4.30 -1.57
C VAL A 197 -1.38 4.46 -2.56
N SER A 198 -1.60 5.21 -3.63
CA SER A 198 -0.55 5.51 -4.61
C SER A 198 0.25 6.74 -4.21
N SER A 199 1.52 6.80 -4.59
CA SER A 199 2.36 8.01 -4.46
C SER A 199 3.40 8.07 -5.58
N TRP A 200 3.33 9.11 -6.41
CA TRP A 200 4.30 9.37 -7.46
C TRP A 200 4.47 10.88 -7.67
N GLY A 201 5.50 11.28 -8.39
CA GLY A 201 5.88 12.68 -8.58
C GLY A 201 5.02 13.51 -9.55
N GLY A 202 3.94 12.93 -10.09
CA GLY A 202 2.99 13.63 -10.96
C GLY A 202 1.79 14.19 -10.19
N HIS A 203 0.75 14.62 -10.92
CA HIS A 203 -0.32 15.42 -10.32
C HIS A 203 -1.39 14.59 -9.60
N VAL A 204 -1.65 13.37 -10.04
CA VAL A 204 -2.76 12.57 -9.51
C VAL A 204 -2.25 11.33 -8.79
N ASN A 205 -2.45 11.32 -7.50
CA ASN A 205 -2.34 10.15 -6.63
C ASN A 205 -3.68 9.92 -5.95
N SER A 206 -3.94 8.70 -5.55
CA SER A 206 -5.26 8.32 -5.02
C SER A 206 -5.13 7.49 -3.76
N ILE A 207 -6.10 7.64 -2.87
CA ILE A 207 -6.46 6.66 -1.86
C ILE A 207 -7.76 6.02 -2.34
N ILE A 208 -7.75 4.71 -2.52
CA ILE A 208 -8.81 3.94 -3.16
C ILE A 208 -9.36 2.94 -2.15
N ASP A 209 -10.69 2.81 -2.08
CA ASP A 209 -11.34 1.87 -1.18
C ASP A 209 -11.27 0.41 -1.70
N MET A 210 -11.67 -0.54 -0.85
CA MET A 210 -11.68 -1.98 -1.18
C MET A 210 -12.67 -2.36 -2.30
N ALA A 211 -13.50 -1.43 -2.75
CA ALA A 211 -14.44 -1.60 -3.85
C ALA A 211 -13.94 -0.97 -5.16
N GLY A 212 -12.70 -0.45 -5.16
CA GLY A 212 -12.10 0.19 -6.33
C GLY A 212 -12.49 1.65 -6.54
N THR A 213 -13.17 2.27 -5.56
CA THR A 213 -13.61 3.67 -5.67
C THR A 213 -12.59 4.61 -5.04
N PRO A 214 -12.09 5.62 -5.76
CA PRO A 214 -11.22 6.63 -5.16
C PRO A 214 -11.96 7.42 -4.05
N ILE A 215 -11.38 7.42 -2.85
CA ILE A 215 -11.86 8.19 -1.69
C ILE A 215 -11.42 9.64 -1.83
N VAL A 216 -10.14 9.85 -2.18
CA VAL A 216 -9.54 11.17 -2.37
C VAL A 216 -8.42 11.08 -3.41
N ARG A 217 -8.18 12.21 -4.08
CA ARG A 217 -7.07 12.36 -5.03
C ARG A 217 -6.28 13.63 -4.76
N THR A 218 -4.98 13.60 -5.02
CA THR A 218 -4.17 14.82 -5.16
C THR A 218 -4.52 15.51 -6.48
N GLY A 219 -4.09 16.75 -6.63
CA GLY A 219 -4.25 17.50 -7.86
C GLY A 219 -3.11 18.50 -8.02
N TYR A 220 -3.10 19.21 -9.15
CA TYR A 220 -2.04 20.17 -9.47
C TYR A 220 -1.77 21.20 -8.37
N GLN A 221 -2.84 21.68 -7.72
CA GLN A 221 -2.73 22.70 -6.66
C GLN A 221 -2.64 22.09 -5.25
N TYR A 222 -2.96 20.81 -5.10
CA TYR A 222 -3.04 20.13 -3.82
C TYR A 222 -2.22 18.83 -3.86
N PRO A 223 -0.90 18.93 -3.60
CA PRO A 223 -0.01 17.79 -3.73
C PRO A 223 -0.08 16.80 -2.56
N ILE A 224 -0.88 17.08 -1.55
CA ILE A 224 -1.09 16.23 -0.37
C ILE A 224 -2.59 15.98 -0.24
N ALA A 225 -2.97 14.72 -0.11
CA ALA A 225 -4.36 14.34 0.12
C ALA A 225 -4.43 13.25 1.18
N SER A 226 -5.36 13.40 2.13
CA SER A 226 -5.55 12.48 3.25
C SER A 226 -6.98 11.97 3.31
N ALA A 227 -7.15 10.74 3.78
CA ALA A 227 -8.46 10.17 4.07
C ALA A 227 -8.40 9.29 5.31
N ASP A 228 -9.47 9.34 6.10
CA ASP A 228 -9.68 8.40 7.21
C ASP A 228 -10.19 7.07 6.66
N VAL A 229 -9.46 6.00 6.90
CA VAL A 229 -9.72 4.67 6.39
C VAL A 229 -9.99 3.71 7.54
N ASN A 230 -11.09 2.99 7.45
CA ASN A 230 -11.48 2.02 8.45
C ASN A 230 -10.80 0.67 8.20
N PHE A 231 -9.78 0.31 8.98
CA PHE A 231 -9.12 -0.98 8.92
C PHE A 231 -9.94 -2.13 9.56
N ASP A 232 -11.03 -1.79 10.27
CA ASP A 232 -12.00 -2.75 10.77
C ASP A 232 -13.13 -2.98 9.75
N ARG A 233 -12.73 -3.19 8.51
CA ARG A 233 -13.56 -3.44 7.33
C ARG A 233 -13.03 -4.62 6.54
N GLU A 234 -13.92 -5.43 5.98
CA GLU A 234 -13.58 -6.60 5.18
C GLU A 234 -14.45 -6.67 3.92
N CYS A 235 -13.93 -7.37 2.91
CA CYS A 235 -14.63 -7.65 1.66
C CYS A 235 -15.23 -9.06 1.69
N PHE A 236 -16.49 -9.17 1.27
CA PHE A 236 -17.27 -10.42 1.28
C PHE A 236 -17.89 -10.67 -0.08
N HIS A 237 -18.07 -11.95 -0.45
CA HIS A 237 -18.89 -12.31 -1.59
C HIS A 237 -20.39 -12.16 -1.26
N GLN A 238 -21.23 -11.83 -2.24
CA GLN A 238 -22.67 -11.61 -1.98
C GLN A 238 -23.43 -12.88 -1.74
N ASP A 239 -23.21 -13.94 -2.48
CA ASP A 239 -23.98 -15.18 -2.52
C ASP A 239 -24.78 -15.48 -1.23
N GLU A 240 -24.29 -16.36 -0.37
CA GLU A 240 -24.97 -16.71 0.88
C GLU A 240 -24.94 -15.55 1.91
N ASN A 241 -23.94 -14.68 1.86
CA ASN A 241 -23.76 -13.59 2.79
C ASN A 241 -24.88 -12.54 2.74
N ARG A 242 -25.45 -12.27 1.55
CA ARG A 242 -26.53 -11.28 1.39
C ARG A 242 -27.77 -11.60 2.23
N LYS A 243 -27.98 -12.87 2.57
CA LYS A 243 -29.11 -13.31 3.42
C LYS A 243 -29.02 -12.77 4.84
N GLN A 244 -27.83 -12.34 5.28
CA GLN A 244 -27.56 -11.84 6.62
C GLN A 244 -27.71 -10.32 6.72
N TRP A 245 -27.80 -9.58 5.63
CA TRP A 245 -27.76 -8.11 5.66
C TRP A 245 -28.85 -7.48 6.55
N GLU A 246 -30.08 -7.97 6.46
CA GLU A 246 -31.18 -7.45 7.26
C GLU A 246 -30.97 -7.74 8.75
N ALA A 247 -30.51 -8.94 9.11
CA ALA A 247 -30.24 -9.32 10.48
C ALA A 247 -29.07 -8.50 11.08
N ILE A 248 -28.01 -8.29 10.31
CA ILE A 248 -26.88 -7.46 10.72
C ILE A 248 -27.33 -6.01 10.95
N ARG A 249 -28.10 -5.45 10.02
CA ARG A 249 -28.63 -4.08 10.16
C ARG A 249 -29.60 -3.94 11.32
N ALA A 250 -30.45 -4.94 11.54
CA ALA A 250 -31.39 -4.94 12.67
C ALA A 250 -30.66 -4.97 14.01
N LYS A 251 -29.56 -5.74 14.12
CA LYS A 251 -28.78 -5.86 15.35
C LYS A 251 -27.88 -4.66 15.61
N TYR A 252 -27.13 -4.24 14.60
CA TYR A 252 -26.05 -3.26 14.78
C TYR A 252 -26.39 -1.84 14.28
N GLY A 253 -27.38 -1.68 13.43
CA GLY A 253 -27.83 -0.38 12.94
C GLY A 253 -26.69 0.48 12.39
N ARG A 254 -26.43 1.61 13.03
CA ARG A 254 -25.32 2.53 12.68
C ARG A 254 -23.95 2.04 13.15
N GLY A 255 -23.88 0.96 13.91
CA GLY A 255 -22.64 0.34 14.34
C GLY A 255 -21.90 -0.40 13.21
N VAL A 256 -22.52 -0.50 12.02
CA VAL A 256 -21.89 -1.06 10.82
C VAL A 256 -22.08 -0.17 9.60
N SER A 257 -21.10 -0.19 8.70
CA SER A 257 -21.17 0.46 7.40
C SER A 257 -21.08 -0.57 6.30
N LEU A 258 -22.14 -0.68 5.50
CA LEU A 258 -22.26 -1.59 4.37
C LEU A 258 -22.11 -0.81 3.07
N ASN A 259 -21.15 -1.17 2.24
CA ASN A 259 -20.99 -0.66 0.88
C ASN A 259 -21.11 -1.80 -0.12
N ILE A 260 -22.05 -1.67 -1.05
CA ILE A 260 -22.31 -2.66 -2.10
C ILE A 260 -21.88 -2.02 -3.42
N PRO A 261 -20.70 -2.37 -3.95
CA PRO A 261 -20.29 -1.96 -5.28
C PRO A 261 -21.25 -2.57 -6.31
N HIS A 262 -21.49 -1.84 -7.39
CA HIS A 262 -22.42 -2.27 -8.42
C HIS A 262 -22.00 -3.59 -9.07
N ALA A 263 -22.96 -4.47 -9.24
CA ALA A 263 -22.92 -5.66 -10.11
C ALA A 263 -21.80 -6.71 -9.86
N GLU A 264 -20.86 -6.49 -8.96
CA GLU A 264 -19.63 -7.29 -8.91
C GLU A 264 -19.68 -8.53 -7.98
N GLY A 265 -20.84 -8.86 -7.47
CA GLY A 265 -20.98 -10.02 -6.57
C GLY A 265 -20.26 -9.90 -5.22
N LYS A 266 -19.74 -8.71 -4.90
CA LYS A 266 -19.03 -8.41 -3.65
C LYS A 266 -19.65 -7.23 -2.90
N PHE A 267 -19.37 -7.15 -1.60
CA PHE A 267 -19.65 -5.99 -0.76
C PHE A 267 -18.58 -5.83 0.30
N THR A 268 -18.46 -4.64 0.85
CA THR A 268 -17.63 -4.39 2.01
C THR A 268 -18.49 -4.09 3.23
N LEU A 269 -18.12 -4.63 4.38
CA LEU A 269 -18.76 -4.39 5.65
C LEU A 269 -17.68 -3.94 6.65
N GLY A 270 -17.92 -2.82 7.32
CA GLY A 270 -17.03 -2.29 8.35
C GLY A 270 -17.74 -2.21 9.68
N SER A 271 -17.02 -2.46 10.77
CA SER A 271 -17.46 -2.11 12.10
C SER A 271 -17.14 -0.65 12.41
N GLU A 272 -18.12 0.07 12.91
CA GLU A 272 -18.00 1.45 13.41
C GLU A 272 -17.94 1.48 14.95
N MET A 273 -17.84 0.30 15.59
CA MET A 273 -17.92 0.14 17.03
C MET A 273 -16.53 -0.02 17.66
N ALA A 274 -16.42 0.38 18.91
CA ALA A 274 -15.17 0.29 19.66
C ALA A 274 -14.86 -1.12 20.18
N ASP A 275 -15.88 -1.91 20.39
CA ASP A 275 -15.85 -3.17 21.16
C ASP A 275 -16.30 -4.40 20.35
N VAL A 276 -16.75 -4.20 19.12
CA VAL A 276 -17.15 -5.28 18.20
C VAL A 276 -16.41 -5.14 16.91
N THR A 277 -15.54 -6.09 16.57
CA THR A 277 -14.75 -6.09 15.34
C THR A 277 -15.51 -6.70 14.18
N ILE A 278 -15.06 -6.43 12.95
CA ILE A 278 -15.64 -7.03 11.73
C ILE A 278 -15.47 -8.56 11.72
N GLU A 279 -14.36 -9.07 12.28
CA GLU A 279 -14.14 -10.51 12.41
C GLU A 279 -15.21 -11.15 13.30
N ARG A 280 -15.54 -10.50 14.43
CA ARG A 280 -16.61 -10.98 15.34
C ARG A 280 -17.97 -10.94 14.68
N ILE A 281 -18.28 -9.90 13.89
CA ILE A 281 -19.53 -9.83 13.13
C ILE A 281 -19.57 -10.95 12.08
N ALA A 282 -18.47 -11.16 11.38
CA ALA A 282 -18.37 -12.22 10.37
C ALA A 282 -18.57 -13.61 10.99
N GLU A 283 -17.96 -13.88 12.13
CA GLU A 283 -18.12 -15.12 12.87
C GLU A 283 -19.58 -15.33 13.34
N GLU A 284 -20.17 -14.30 13.94
CA GLU A 284 -21.54 -14.35 14.47
C GLU A 284 -22.60 -14.67 13.40
N PHE A 285 -22.43 -14.10 12.21
CA PHE A 285 -23.39 -14.26 11.10
C PHE A 285 -22.94 -15.30 10.06
N GLY A 286 -21.81 -16.00 10.30
CA GLY A 286 -21.27 -16.98 9.40
C GLY A 286 -20.92 -16.41 8.02
N LEU A 287 -20.37 -15.18 7.98
CA LEU A 287 -20.00 -14.52 6.73
C LEU A 287 -18.70 -15.10 6.17
N GLU A 288 -18.72 -15.42 4.92
CA GLU A 288 -17.54 -15.87 4.19
C GLU A 288 -16.83 -14.70 3.52
N THR A 289 -15.56 -14.46 3.88
CA THR A 289 -14.76 -13.38 3.29
C THR A 289 -14.48 -13.63 1.81
N TRP A 290 -14.31 -12.57 1.03
CA TRP A 290 -13.93 -12.65 -0.39
C TRP A 290 -12.64 -13.47 -0.59
N ARG A 291 -11.68 -13.32 0.30
CA ARG A 291 -10.41 -14.06 0.27
C ARG A 291 -10.62 -15.56 0.43
N HIS A 292 -11.47 -15.98 1.36
CA HIS A 292 -11.78 -17.39 1.57
C HIS A 292 -12.57 -17.96 0.41
N TYR A 293 -13.64 -17.29 -0.01
CA TYR A 293 -14.48 -17.69 -1.15
C TYR A 293 -13.66 -17.90 -2.43
N ARG A 294 -12.76 -16.96 -2.72
CA ARG A 294 -11.91 -17.00 -3.92
C ARG A 294 -10.92 -18.15 -3.88
N ARG A 295 -10.32 -18.43 -2.71
CA ARG A 295 -9.40 -19.55 -2.53
C ARG A 295 -10.12 -20.88 -2.70
N ASP A 296 -11.21 -21.10 -1.97
CA ASP A 296 -12.02 -22.32 -2.05
C ASP A 296 -12.52 -22.57 -3.48
N SER A 297 -12.98 -21.51 -4.14
CA SER A 297 -13.42 -21.61 -5.56
C SER A 297 -12.28 -22.05 -6.47
N LEU A 298 -11.09 -21.49 -6.33
CA LEU A 298 -9.92 -21.86 -7.12
C LEU A 298 -9.53 -23.32 -6.87
N ASP A 299 -9.47 -23.75 -5.61
CA ASP A 299 -9.14 -25.12 -5.23
C ASP A 299 -10.12 -26.12 -5.85
N ARG A 300 -11.42 -25.83 -5.80
CA ARG A 300 -12.47 -26.66 -6.43
C ARG A 300 -12.36 -26.69 -7.95
N ILE A 301 -12.07 -25.55 -8.58
CA ILE A 301 -11.88 -25.48 -10.04
C ILE A 301 -10.67 -26.32 -10.44
N LEU A 302 -9.55 -26.18 -9.76
CA LEU A 302 -8.35 -26.96 -10.05
C LEU A 302 -8.58 -28.47 -9.86
N ALA A 303 -9.29 -28.87 -8.81
CA ALA A 303 -9.63 -30.24 -8.55
C ALA A 303 -10.60 -30.84 -9.62
N ALA A 304 -11.47 -30.00 -10.19
CA ALA A 304 -12.43 -30.41 -11.22
C ALA A 304 -11.87 -30.31 -12.64
N THR A 305 -10.76 -29.61 -12.84
CA THR A 305 -10.14 -29.47 -14.17
C THR A 305 -9.48 -30.80 -14.57
N PRO A 306 -9.85 -31.42 -15.71
CA PRO A 306 -9.19 -32.62 -16.17
C PRO A 306 -7.69 -32.38 -16.35
N SER A 307 -6.87 -33.31 -15.86
CA SER A 307 -5.44 -33.29 -16.21
C SER A 307 -5.32 -33.44 -17.72
N GLU A 308 -4.72 -32.44 -18.39
CA GLU A 308 -4.33 -32.61 -19.78
C GLU A 308 -3.40 -33.84 -19.82
N GLN A 309 -3.87 -34.90 -20.45
CA GLN A 309 -3.01 -36.04 -20.74
C GLN A 309 -1.96 -35.52 -21.73
N ALA A 310 -0.70 -35.49 -21.27
CA ALA A 310 0.46 -35.15 -22.08
C ALA A 310 0.61 -36.07 -23.32
#